data_5ce66bcadbd18cdf3ad552d2877e6fbc
#
_entry.id   5ce66bcadbd18cdf3ad552d2877e6fbc
#
_cell.length_a   1.000
_cell.length_b   1.000
_cell.length_c   1.000
_cell.angle_alpha   90.00
_cell.angle_beta   90.00
_cell.angle_gamma   90.00
#
_symmetry.space_group_name_H-M   'P 1'
#
loop_
_entity.id
_entity.type
_entity.pdbx_description
1 polymer ?
#
loop_
_entity_poly.entity_id
_entity_poly.type
_entity_poly.pdbx_seq_one_letter_code
_entity_poly.pdbx_strand_id
1 'polypeptide(L)'
;MKKTLTTIAICISSFTLTMAQVTPKPMEDVNHVTDLTLDSLNKAQSARPVPGSSRMGSNPVLFLVGNSTMRTGTMGNGNNGQWGWGVFEYEFFDSKKITLENQALGGTSSRTFYNFLWPDIRNALKPGDWVIIELGHNDNGPYDSGRARSSIMGIGKDSLIVTIHDATPDRNGKKEIVYSYGEYMRRFINDIKAAGAHPILFSLTPRNAWEKDDTTKIVRVNTNFGLWAKQVAEEQHVPFVDFNDISARKFEKYGHHKVNYYFYLDHIHSSAFGAKMNARSAAEGLANSKDPQLAFLQSCLKPLTLPAVSVRREKGKPVVFITGDSTVKNEDNDVNGMWGWGSQAPTIFDEDKITIANCAKAGRSCRTYLNENRWEEVYNSIQPGDFVLIQFGHNDVGDIDKNKERGEIVGTADSSHVYKLASNGNYEVVYTFGWYLRKYIED
;
A
#
# COMPACT_ATOMS: atom_id res chain seq x y z
N MET A 1 -20.99 -6.51 -58.32
CA MET A 1 -20.85 -7.56 -57.30
C MET A 1 -20.88 -6.90 -55.94
N LYS A 2 -21.98 -7.03 -55.18
CA LYS A 2 -22.14 -6.47 -53.84
C LYS A 2 -21.45 -7.40 -52.86
N LYS A 3 -20.44 -6.93 -52.16
CA LYS A 3 -19.84 -7.64 -51.02
C LYS A 3 -20.69 -7.37 -49.77
N THR A 4 -21.33 -8.39 -49.27
CA THR A 4 -22.10 -8.41 -48.05
C THR A 4 -21.12 -8.44 -46.88
N LEU A 5 -21.07 -7.39 -46.06
CA LEU A 5 -20.42 -7.43 -44.78
C LEU A 5 -21.28 -8.27 -43.83
N THR A 6 -20.73 -9.37 -43.34
CA THR A 6 -21.35 -10.17 -42.30
C THR A 6 -20.94 -9.57 -40.95
N THR A 7 -21.87 -8.86 -40.31
CA THR A 7 -21.71 -8.41 -38.95
C THR A 7 -21.88 -9.60 -38.02
N ILE A 8 -20.80 -10.02 -37.35
CA ILE A 8 -20.88 -11.01 -36.27
C ILE A 8 -21.41 -10.28 -35.03
N ALA A 9 -22.70 -10.45 -34.78
CA ALA A 9 -23.28 -10.03 -33.51
C ALA A 9 -22.90 -11.05 -32.43
N ILE A 10 -22.01 -10.68 -31.55
CA ILE A 10 -21.77 -11.43 -30.29
C ILE A 10 -22.95 -11.14 -29.39
N CYS A 11 -23.85 -12.11 -29.23
CA CYS A 11 -24.87 -12.08 -28.21
C CYS A 11 -24.18 -12.13 -26.83
N ILE A 12 -23.98 -10.97 -26.21
CA ILE A 12 -23.69 -10.88 -24.77
C ILE A 12 -25.03 -11.13 -24.08
N SER A 13 -25.28 -12.39 -23.71
CA SER A 13 -26.33 -12.69 -22.74
C SER A 13 -25.92 -12.02 -21.42
N SER A 14 -26.65 -11.00 -21.02
CA SER A 14 -26.56 -10.37 -19.71
C SER A 14 -26.91 -11.41 -18.64
N PHE A 15 -25.93 -12.16 -18.20
CA PHE A 15 -25.96 -12.81 -16.92
C PHE A 15 -25.77 -11.70 -15.87
N THR A 16 -26.85 -11.25 -15.28
CA THR A 16 -26.78 -10.61 -13.97
C THR A 16 -26.28 -11.66 -12.99
N LEU A 17 -24.97 -11.82 -12.88
CA LEU A 17 -24.38 -12.46 -11.72
C LEU A 17 -24.70 -11.55 -10.54
N THR A 18 -25.71 -11.95 -9.76
CA THR A 18 -25.81 -11.52 -8.38
C THR A 18 -24.50 -11.97 -7.74
N MET A 19 -23.58 -11.02 -7.57
CA MET A 19 -22.39 -11.22 -6.76
C MET A 19 -22.90 -11.64 -5.39
N ALA A 20 -22.88 -12.92 -5.08
CA ALA A 20 -22.96 -13.35 -3.71
C ALA A 20 -21.83 -12.61 -3.01
N GLN A 21 -22.17 -11.65 -2.16
CA GLN A 21 -21.21 -11.11 -1.21
C GLN A 21 -20.68 -12.34 -0.46
N VAL A 22 -19.49 -12.79 -0.88
CA VAL A 22 -18.74 -13.74 -0.06
C VAL A 22 -18.44 -12.96 1.20
N THR A 23 -19.26 -13.18 2.22
CA THR A 23 -18.93 -12.72 3.58
C THR A 23 -17.59 -13.38 3.87
N PRO A 24 -16.48 -12.63 3.95
CA PRO A 24 -15.21 -13.24 4.30
C PRO A 24 -15.44 -13.99 5.61
N LYS A 25 -15.06 -15.27 5.69
CA LYS A 25 -14.92 -15.90 7.00
C LYS A 25 -14.12 -14.92 7.83
N PRO A 26 -14.54 -14.60 9.08
CA PRO A 26 -13.70 -13.83 9.96
C PRO A 26 -12.38 -14.59 10.04
N MET A 27 -11.36 -14.11 9.34
CA MET A 27 -10.01 -14.56 9.64
C MET A 27 -9.74 -14.10 11.06
N GLU A 28 -9.11 -14.98 11.83
CA GLU A 28 -8.48 -14.53 13.07
C GLU A 28 -7.73 -13.26 12.72
N ASP A 29 -8.15 -12.17 13.32
CA ASP A 29 -7.51 -10.88 13.10
C ASP A 29 -6.08 -11.02 13.59
N VAL A 30 -5.15 -11.26 12.68
CA VAL A 30 -3.72 -11.38 13.02
C VAL A 30 -3.13 -10.08 13.57
N ASN A 31 -3.90 -8.99 13.48
CA ASN A 31 -3.67 -7.77 14.24
C ASN A 31 -4.21 -7.90 15.69
N HIS A 32 -5.05 -8.90 15.95
CA HIS A 32 -5.31 -9.37 17.27
C HIS A 32 -4.23 -10.36 17.65
N VAL A 33 -3.38 -9.97 18.56
CA VAL A 33 -2.63 -10.91 19.38
C VAL A 33 -3.69 -11.65 20.22
N THR A 34 -4.25 -12.73 19.66
CA THR A 34 -5.25 -13.58 20.36
C THR A 34 -4.59 -14.30 21.51
N ASP A 35 -3.32 -14.58 21.38
CA ASP A 35 -2.46 -15.02 22.46
C ASP A 35 -1.85 -13.80 23.14
N LEU A 36 -2.46 -13.38 24.24
CA LEU A 36 -1.98 -12.28 25.08
C LEU A 36 -0.88 -12.71 26.05
N THR A 37 -0.21 -13.82 25.80
CA THR A 37 0.95 -14.21 26.59
C THR A 37 2.10 -13.23 26.37
N LEU A 38 2.90 -13.03 27.42
CA LEU A 38 4.09 -12.17 27.35
C LEU A 38 5.05 -12.62 26.25
N ASP A 39 5.10 -13.94 25.98
CA ASP A 39 5.96 -14.54 24.95
C ASP A 39 5.50 -14.16 23.54
N SER A 40 4.20 -14.16 23.28
CA SER A 40 3.61 -13.73 22.01
C SER A 40 3.82 -12.23 21.78
N LEU A 41 3.64 -11.41 22.81
CA LEU A 41 3.89 -9.97 22.74
C LEU A 41 5.37 -9.67 22.50
N ASN A 42 6.29 -10.39 23.15
CA ASN A 42 7.72 -10.24 22.95
C ASN A 42 8.14 -10.65 21.53
N LYS A 43 7.56 -11.72 20.97
CA LYS A 43 7.76 -12.11 19.56
C LYS A 43 7.28 -11.03 18.59
N ALA A 44 6.12 -10.44 18.85
CA ALA A 44 5.60 -9.34 18.05
C ALA A 44 6.53 -8.13 18.07
N GLN A 45 7.07 -7.80 19.22
CA GLN A 45 8.03 -6.70 19.38
C GLN A 45 9.38 -7.04 18.74
N SER A 46 9.88 -8.25 18.90
CA SER A 46 11.18 -8.69 18.36
C SER A 46 11.23 -8.79 16.84
N ALA A 47 10.07 -8.86 16.18
CA ALA A 47 10.00 -8.87 14.72
C ALA A 47 10.25 -7.50 14.07
N ARG A 48 10.27 -6.42 14.87
CA ARG A 48 10.67 -5.08 14.41
C ARG A 48 12.20 -4.96 14.50
N PRO A 49 12.84 -4.11 13.67
CA PRO A 49 14.24 -3.81 13.87
C PRO A 49 14.47 -3.20 15.26
N VAL A 50 15.58 -3.51 15.89
CA VAL A 50 16.01 -2.80 17.10
C VAL A 50 16.18 -1.32 16.71
N PRO A 51 15.56 -0.37 17.45
CA PRO A 51 15.60 1.03 17.07
C PRO A 51 17.01 1.55 16.83
N GLY A 52 17.23 2.15 15.66
CA GLY A 52 18.50 2.69 15.22
C GLY A 52 19.49 1.65 14.65
N SER A 53 19.16 0.34 14.68
CA SER A 53 20.07 -0.72 14.20
C SER A 53 20.24 -0.73 12.68
N SER A 54 19.29 -0.17 11.94
CA SER A 54 19.35 -0.09 10.48
C SER A 54 20.25 1.04 9.97
N ARG A 55 20.76 1.90 10.86
CA ARG A 55 21.56 3.08 10.48
C ARG A 55 22.76 2.71 9.62
N MET A 56 22.86 3.32 8.44
CA MET A 56 23.94 3.12 7.50
C MET A 56 24.99 4.23 7.64
N GLY A 57 26.14 3.91 8.22
CA GLY A 57 27.22 4.88 8.43
C GLY A 57 26.78 6.08 9.27
N SER A 58 26.98 7.29 8.74
CA SER A 58 26.57 8.55 9.36
C SER A 58 25.19 9.07 8.89
N ASN A 59 24.49 8.32 8.06
CA ASN A 59 23.20 8.76 7.54
C ASN A 59 22.20 9.00 8.68
N PRO A 60 21.39 10.06 8.62
CA PRO A 60 20.24 10.17 9.49
C PRO A 60 19.28 9.02 9.23
N VAL A 61 18.49 8.66 10.26
CA VAL A 61 17.43 7.66 10.15
C VAL A 61 16.08 8.37 10.04
N LEU A 62 15.27 7.93 9.10
CA LEU A 62 13.85 8.25 9.05
C LEU A 62 13.09 7.10 9.73
N PHE A 63 12.65 7.34 10.96
CA PHE A 63 11.82 6.40 11.71
C PHE A 63 10.36 6.56 11.28
N LEU A 64 9.72 5.44 10.95
CA LEU A 64 8.28 5.39 10.66
C LEU A 64 7.56 4.88 11.91
N VAL A 65 6.73 5.72 12.52
CA VAL A 65 5.96 5.46 13.74
C VAL A 65 4.49 5.41 13.39
N GLY A 66 3.87 4.25 13.55
CA GLY A 66 2.49 4.02 13.14
C GLY A 66 1.92 2.69 13.60
N ASN A 67 0.77 2.36 13.05
CA ASN A 67 0.04 1.13 13.38
C ASN A 67 0.02 0.13 12.20
N SER A 68 -1.05 -0.68 12.10
CA SER A 68 -1.19 -1.71 11.05
C SER A 68 -1.24 -1.17 9.63
N THR A 69 -1.70 0.06 9.42
CA THR A 69 -1.72 0.65 8.08
C THR A 69 -0.31 0.95 7.55
N MET A 70 0.64 1.16 8.46
CA MET A 70 2.05 1.39 8.15
C MET A 70 2.89 0.09 8.20
N ARG A 71 2.53 -0.87 9.07
CA ARG A 71 3.15 -2.20 9.17
C ARG A 71 2.14 -3.20 9.71
N THR A 72 1.56 -4.01 8.82
CA THR A 72 0.50 -4.95 9.15
C THR A 72 1.07 -6.24 9.74
N GLY A 73 0.34 -6.78 10.70
CA GLY A 73 0.70 -8.04 11.37
C GLY A 73 1.96 -7.96 12.22
N THR A 74 2.30 -9.07 12.84
CA THR A 74 3.45 -9.19 13.74
C THR A 74 4.77 -9.09 12.99
N MET A 75 4.87 -9.81 11.89
CA MET A 75 6.12 -9.92 11.11
C MET A 75 6.29 -8.81 10.07
N GLY A 76 5.21 -8.14 9.67
CA GLY A 76 5.23 -7.11 8.63
C GLY A 76 5.63 -7.64 7.25
N ASN A 77 5.38 -8.92 6.98
CA ASN A 77 5.77 -9.61 5.75
C ASN A 77 4.57 -10.15 4.95
N GLY A 78 3.38 -9.63 5.20
CA GLY A 78 2.16 -9.98 4.46
C GLY A 78 1.57 -11.35 4.80
N ASN A 79 1.88 -11.94 5.95
CA ASN A 79 1.48 -13.30 6.33
C ASN A 79 -0.04 -13.55 6.38
N ASN A 80 -0.85 -12.49 6.39
CA ASN A 80 -2.31 -12.54 6.26
C ASN A 80 -2.82 -11.93 4.94
N GLY A 81 -1.93 -11.65 4.00
CA GLY A 81 -2.24 -10.97 2.73
C GLY A 81 -2.35 -9.45 2.83
N GLN A 82 -2.26 -8.89 4.03
CA GLN A 82 -2.32 -7.45 4.25
C GLN A 82 -0.92 -6.87 4.43
N TRP A 83 -0.70 -5.66 3.91
CA TRP A 83 0.57 -4.96 3.93
C TRP A 83 0.42 -3.53 4.41
N GLY A 84 1.39 -3.05 5.16
CA GLY A 84 1.48 -1.65 5.54
C GLY A 84 2.34 -0.85 4.56
N TRP A 85 1.97 0.41 4.30
CA TRP A 85 2.67 1.26 3.33
C TRP A 85 4.13 1.53 3.69
N GLY A 86 4.45 1.60 4.97
CA GLY A 86 5.83 1.86 5.43
C GLY A 86 6.83 0.76 5.06
N VAL A 87 6.35 -0.43 4.63
CA VAL A 87 7.21 -1.51 4.13
C VAL A 87 7.75 -1.19 2.73
N PHE A 88 7.03 -0.38 1.94
CA PHE A 88 7.41 -0.02 0.57
C PHE A 88 8.02 1.38 0.46
N GLU A 89 8.05 2.16 1.53
CA GLU A 89 8.52 3.55 1.52
C GLU A 89 9.99 3.67 1.10
N TYR A 90 10.84 2.68 1.41
CA TYR A 90 12.25 2.66 1.01
C TYR A 90 12.44 2.73 -0.52
N GLU A 91 11.45 2.36 -1.32
CA GLU A 91 11.53 2.43 -2.78
C GLU A 91 11.66 3.86 -3.27
N PHE A 92 11.17 4.82 -2.50
CA PHE A 92 11.10 6.24 -2.86
C PHE A 92 12.26 7.09 -2.33
N PHE A 93 13.12 6.54 -1.48
CA PHE A 93 14.24 7.27 -0.90
C PHE A 93 15.60 6.78 -1.41
N ASP A 94 16.56 7.71 -1.50
CA ASP A 94 17.95 7.41 -1.78
C ASP A 94 18.65 6.91 -0.51
N SER A 95 18.89 5.62 -0.43
CA SER A 95 19.56 4.96 0.72
C SER A 95 20.97 5.46 0.98
N LYS A 96 21.61 6.17 0.02
CA LYS A 96 22.91 6.80 0.24
C LYS A 96 22.82 8.06 1.10
N LYS A 97 21.64 8.67 1.22
CA LYS A 97 21.43 9.94 1.94
C LYS A 97 20.70 9.75 3.27
N ILE A 98 19.81 8.78 3.35
CA ILE A 98 18.96 8.54 4.52
C ILE A 98 18.68 7.05 4.67
N THR A 99 18.64 6.57 5.89
CA THR A 99 18.21 5.21 6.22
C THR A 99 16.75 5.23 6.67
N LEU A 100 15.90 4.34 6.13
CA LEU A 100 14.53 4.17 6.60
C LEU A 100 14.45 3.04 7.60
N GLU A 101 13.69 3.24 8.68
CA GLU A 101 13.47 2.22 9.69
C GLU A 101 11.99 2.20 10.11
N ASN A 102 11.27 1.16 9.70
CA ASN A 102 9.86 1.02 10.02
C ASN A 102 9.66 0.41 11.42
N GLN A 103 9.35 1.27 12.38
CA GLN A 103 9.09 0.93 13.77
C GLN A 103 7.59 0.75 14.08
N ALA A 104 6.71 0.85 13.08
CA ALA A 104 5.28 0.68 13.28
C ALA A 104 4.93 -0.75 13.77
N LEU A 105 3.83 -0.87 14.48
CA LEU A 105 3.29 -2.14 14.94
C LEU A 105 1.77 -2.15 14.85
N GLY A 106 1.23 -3.19 14.23
CA GLY A 106 -0.21 -3.39 14.10
C GLY A 106 -0.93 -3.39 15.45
N GLY A 107 -2.12 -2.77 15.49
CA GLY A 107 -2.94 -2.70 16.69
C GLY A 107 -2.58 -1.60 17.70
N THR A 108 -1.50 -0.86 17.52
CA THR A 108 -1.11 0.23 18.41
C THR A 108 -1.90 1.51 18.15
N SER A 109 -2.11 2.26 19.20
CA SER A 109 -2.66 3.63 19.22
C SER A 109 -1.58 4.64 19.60
N SER A 110 -1.89 5.92 19.59
CA SER A 110 -1.00 6.97 20.13
C SER A 110 -0.56 6.66 21.56
N ARG A 111 -1.51 6.26 22.42
CA ARG A 111 -1.26 5.87 23.81
C ARG A 111 -0.33 4.67 23.95
N THR A 112 -0.71 3.56 23.32
CA THR A 112 0.05 2.31 23.51
C THR A 112 1.40 2.35 22.83
N PHE A 113 1.51 3.04 21.70
CA PHE A 113 2.79 3.26 21.06
C PHE A 113 3.71 4.13 21.95
N TYR A 114 3.19 5.25 22.47
CA TYR A 114 3.97 6.13 23.32
C TYR A 114 4.44 5.45 24.62
N ASN A 115 3.56 4.69 25.27
CA ASN A 115 3.86 4.09 26.56
C ASN A 115 4.80 2.86 26.45
N PHE A 116 4.72 2.08 25.36
CA PHE A 116 5.37 0.77 25.34
C PHE A 116 6.46 0.61 24.27
N LEU A 117 6.41 1.39 23.19
CA LEU A 117 7.37 1.24 22.08
C LEU A 117 8.26 2.46 21.91
N TRP A 118 7.72 3.62 22.19
CA TRP A 118 8.41 4.89 22.02
C TRP A 118 9.66 5.07 22.88
N PRO A 119 9.73 4.60 24.13
CA PRO A 119 10.93 4.77 24.95
C PRO A 119 12.21 4.25 24.29
N ASP A 120 12.15 3.11 23.62
CA ASP A 120 13.31 2.52 22.94
C ASP A 120 13.71 3.33 21.70
N ILE A 121 12.72 3.78 20.90
CA ILE A 121 12.96 4.64 19.74
C ILE A 121 13.54 5.98 20.19
N ARG A 122 12.96 6.61 21.19
CA ARG A 122 13.44 7.87 21.77
C ARG A 122 14.91 7.78 22.20
N ASN A 123 15.29 6.68 22.84
CA ASN A 123 16.67 6.45 23.29
C ASN A 123 17.65 6.22 22.11
N ALA A 124 17.15 5.78 20.95
CA ALA A 124 17.93 5.55 19.73
C ALA A 124 18.07 6.78 18.83
N LEU A 125 17.24 7.82 19.06
CA LEU A 125 17.28 9.04 18.26
C LEU A 125 18.62 9.76 18.38
N LYS A 126 19.08 10.30 17.26
CA LYS A 126 20.27 11.16 17.17
C LYS A 126 19.90 12.49 16.53
N PRO A 127 20.67 13.55 16.79
CA PRO A 127 20.51 14.82 16.09
C PRO A 127 20.53 14.64 14.57
N GLY A 128 19.56 15.25 13.90
CA GLY A 128 19.37 15.14 12.46
C GLY A 128 18.51 13.96 11.99
N ASP A 129 18.09 13.06 12.87
CA ASP A 129 17.10 12.01 12.53
C ASP A 129 15.71 12.62 12.27
N TRP A 130 14.87 11.83 11.62
CA TRP A 130 13.51 12.21 11.26
C TRP A 130 12.51 11.18 11.80
N VAL A 131 11.32 11.63 12.15
CA VAL A 131 10.24 10.74 12.61
C VAL A 131 8.94 11.14 11.94
N ILE A 132 8.38 10.23 11.12
CA ILE A 132 7.00 10.34 10.63
C ILE A 132 6.08 9.64 11.61
N ILE A 133 5.00 10.30 12.02
CA ILE A 133 4.00 9.77 12.94
C ILE A 133 2.65 9.72 12.23
N GLU A 134 2.09 8.50 12.07
CA GLU A 134 0.74 8.22 11.57
C GLU A 134 0.02 7.31 12.57
N LEU A 135 -0.67 7.90 13.54
CA LEU A 135 -1.42 7.21 14.59
C LEU A 135 -2.82 7.81 14.72
N GLY A 136 -3.79 7.00 15.14
CA GLY A 136 -5.19 7.44 15.31
C GLY A 136 -6.23 6.38 14.95
N HIS A 137 -5.94 5.43 14.06
CA HIS A 137 -6.89 4.38 13.66
C HIS A 137 -7.39 3.53 14.85
N ASN A 138 -6.59 3.40 15.90
CA ASN A 138 -6.85 2.55 17.06
C ASN A 138 -7.14 3.33 18.35
N ASP A 139 -7.30 4.64 18.27
CA ASP A 139 -7.42 5.52 19.41
C ASP A 139 -8.86 5.65 19.97
N ASN A 140 -9.83 5.06 19.27
CA ASN A 140 -11.21 4.95 19.74
C ASN A 140 -11.43 3.68 20.57
N GLY A 141 -12.41 3.76 21.49
CA GLY A 141 -12.90 2.64 22.28
C GLY A 141 -12.77 2.84 23.80
N PRO A 142 -12.91 1.79 24.59
CA PRO A 142 -12.74 1.86 26.04
C PRO A 142 -11.31 2.22 26.44
N TYR A 143 -11.17 2.97 27.53
CA TYR A 143 -9.87 3.36 28.05
C TYR A 143 -9.23 2.29 28.94
N ASP A 144 -10.05 1.46 29.56
CA ASP A 144 -9.68 0.57 30.65
C ASP A 144 -9.88 -0.91 30.36
N SER A 145 -10.59 -1.26 29.30
CA SER A 145 -11.01 -2.62 29.00
C SER A 145 -10.76 -3.02 27.55
N GLY A 146 -10.97 -4.27 27.22
CA GLY A 146 -10.63 -4.83 25.93
C GLY A 146 -9.14 -4.70 25.65
N ARG A 147 -8.75 -4.02 24.57
CA ARG A 147 -7.34 -3.71 24.32
C ARG A 147 -6.80 -2.57 25.17
N ALA A 148 -7.65 -1.80 25.86
CA ALA A 148 -7.30 -0.65 26.70
C ALA A 148 -6.27 0.28 26.02
N ARG A 149 -6.54 0.64 24.76
CA ARG A 149 -5.59 1.37 23.92
C ARG A 149 -6.03 2.79 23.54
N SER A 150 -7.28 3.15 23.81
CA SER A 150 -7.85 4.43 23.41
C SER A 150 -7.20 5.62 24.11
N SER A 151 -7.10 6.73 23.39
CA SER A 151 -6.77 8.05 23.93
C SER A 151 -8.04 8.87 24.15
N ILE A 152 -8.00 9.91 25.00
CA ILE A 152 -9.09 10.87 25.11
C ILE A 152 -9.18 11.64 23.77
N MET A 153 -10.40 11.81 23.27
CA MET A 153 -10.63 12.47 21.99
C MET A 153 -10.30 13.96 22.06
N GLY A 154 -9.73 14.49 20.99
CA GLY A 154 -9.43 15.90 20.83
C GLY A 154 -7.98 16.30 21.13
N ILE A 155 -7.73 17.61 21.14
CA ILE A 155 -6.39 18.20 21.29
C ILE A 155 -6.16 18.85 22.65
N GLY A 156 -7.09 18.72 23.60
CA GLY A 156 -6.94 19.25 24.96
C GLY A 156 -5.71 18.65 25.67
N LYS A 157 -5.43 19.16 26.87
CA LYS A 157 -4.41 18.62 27.78
C LYS A 157 -5.00 17.70 28.85
N ASP A 158 -6.19 17.18 28.56
CA ASP A 158 -6.95 16.34 29.47
C ASP A 158 -6.23 15.02 29.75
N SER A 159 -6.38 14.56 30.97
CA SER A 159 -5.92 13.24 31.39
C SER A 159 -6.87 12.61 32.39
N LEU A 160 -6.88 11.31 32.44
CA LEU A 160 -7.61 10.56 33.48
C LEU A 160 -6.79 9.33 33.89
N ILE A 161 -7.02 8.87 35.13
CA ILE A 161 -6.41 7.65 35.66
C ILE A 161 -7.44 6.53 35.53
N VAL A 162 -7.06 5.43 34.88
CA VAL A 162 -7.89 4.23 34.74
C VAL A 162 -7.20 3.04 35.40
N THR A 163 -7.98 2.10 35.91
CA THR A 163 -7.48 0.78 36.25
C THR A 163 -7.79 -0.15 35.08
N ILE A 164 -6.77 -0.81 34.56
CA ILE A 164 -6.91 -1.65 33.37
C ILE A 164 -7.60 -2.97 33.70
N HIS A 165 -8.56 -3.35 32.88
CA HIS A 165 -9.29 -4.61 32.94
C HIS A 165 -9.27 -5.29 31.56
N ASP A 166 -9.22 -6.62 31.53
CA ASP A 166 -9.32 -7.43 30.31
C ASP A 166 -8.35 -7.07 29.17
N ALA A 167 -7.20 -6.50 29.54
CA ALA A 167 -6.13 -6.22 28.59
C ALA A 167 -5.07 -7.34 28.63
N THR A 168 -3.82 -7.01 28.38
CA THR A 168 -2.73 -7.97 28.48
C THR A 168 -2.46 -8.34 29.94
N PRO A 169 -2.01 -9.58 30.25
CA PRO A 169 -1.78 -10.02 31.64
C PRO A 169 -0.88 -9.10 32.45
N ASP A 170 0.10 -8.49 31.81
CA ASP A 170 1.06 -7.57 32.44
C ASP A 170 0.47 -6.18 32.75
N ARG A 171 -0.68 -5.82 32.15
CA ARG A 171 -1.37 -4.56 32.35
C ARG A 171 -2.58 -4.68 33.29
N ASN A 172 -3.22 -5.84 33.35
CA ASN A 172 -4.43 -6.04 34.17
C ASN A 172 -4.20 -5.69 35.63
N GLY A 173 -5.15 -4.93 36.19
CA GLY A 173 -5.10 -4.43 37.55
C GLY A 173 -4.17 -3.22 37.77
N LYS A 174 -3.37 -2.83 36.78
CA LYS A 174 -2.50 -1.65 36.90
C LYS A 174 -3.26 -0.37 36.59
N LYS A 175 -2.82 0.71 37.23
CA LYS A 175 -3.29 2.06 36.95
C LYS A 175 -2.45 2.68 35.85
N GLU A 176 -3.12 3.26 34.84
CA GLU A 176 -2.49 4.01 33.77
C GLU A 176 -3.09 5.41 33.68
N ILE A 177 -2.24 6.39 33.29
CA ILE A 177 -2.70 7.73 32.94
C ILE A 177 -3.00 7.72 31.43
N VAL A 178 -4.21 8.09 31.08
CA VAL A 178 -4.65 8.25 29.68
C VAL A 178 -4.71 9.74 29.40
N TYR A 179 -4.01 10.15 28.36
CA TYR A 179 -4.02 11.54 27.89
C TYR A 179 -4.89 11.67 26.64
N SER A 180 -5.17 12.91 26.26
CA SER A 180 -5.79 13.19 24.97
C SER A 180 -4.87 12.79 23.81
N TYR A 181 -5.46 12.55 22.65
CA TYR A 181 -4.70 12.29 21.41
C TYR A 181 -3.70 13.42 21.14
N GLY A 182 -4.15 14.67 21.23
CA GLY A 182 -3.27 15.82 21.00
C GLY A 182 -2.13 15.91 22.01
N GLU A 183 -2.36 15.53 23.26
CA GLU A 183 -1.29 15.51 24.26
C GLU A 183 -0.25 14.42 23.96
N TYR A 184 -0.66 13.23 23.47
CA TYR A 184 0.31 12.24 23.00
C TYR A 184 1.13 12.75 21.83
N MET A 185 0.50 13.44 20.86
CA MET A 185 1.23 14.02 19.72
C MET A 185 2.24 15.07 20.18
N ARG A 186 1.88 15.95 21.12
CA ARG A 186 2.82 16.93 21.69
C ARG A 186 4.00 16.27 22.40
N ARG A 187 3.75 15.19 23.11
CA ARG A 187 4.80 14.43 23.83
C ARG A 187 5.79 13.82 22.86
N PHE A 188 5.31 13.17 21.76
CA PHE A 188 6.18 12.69 20.70
C PHE A 188 7.03 13.83 20.11
N ILE A 189 6.40 14.95 19.75
CA ILE A 189 7.09 16.10 19.15
C ILE A 189 8.15 16.66 20.08
N ASN A 190 7.84 16.83 21.36
CA ASN A 190 8.77 17.36 22.36
C ASN A 190 9.98 16.45 22.55
N ASP A 191 9.76 15.14 22.67
CA ASP A 191 10.84 14.16 22.81
C ASP A 191 11.75 14.15 21.56
N ILE A 192 11.17 14.22 20.36
CA ILE A 192 11.92 14.26 19.10
C ILE A 192 12.77 15.53 19.03
N LYS A 193 12.17 16.68 19.30
CA LYS A 193 12.89 17.97 19.29
C LYS A 193 14.00 17.99 20.35
N ALA A 194 13.75 17.45 21.54
CA ALA A 194 14.74 17.35 22.61
C ALA A 194 15.97 16.50 22.22
N ALA A 195 15.77 15.50 21.35
CA ALA A 195 16.85 14.70 20.77
C ALA A 195 17.59 15.38 19.61
N GLY A 196 17.18 16.59 19.21
CA GLY A 196 17.71 17.27 18.02
C GLY A 196 17.24 16.66 16.70
N ALA A 197 16.16 15.88 16.73
CA ALA A 197 15.55 15.23 15.57
C ALA A 197 14.32 16.02 15.07
N HIS A 198 13.78 15.63 13.92
CA HIS A 198 12.75 16.35 13.19
C HIS A 198 11.43 15.56 13.15
N PRO A 199 10.35 16.02 13.81
CA PRO A 199 9.04 15.39 13.74
C PRO A 199 8.26 15.82 12.52
N ILE A 200 7.46 14.88 11.96
CA ILE A 200 6.47 15.14 10.90
C ILE A 200 5.19 14.40 11.30
N LEU A 201 4.05 15.10 11.31
CA LEU A 201 2.76 14.45 11.50
C LEU A 201 2.08 14.18 10.15
N PHE A 202 1.53 12.98 10.02
CA PHE A 202 0.70 12.59 8.89
C PHE A 202 -0.76 12.46 9.36
N SER A 203 -1.71 12.81 8.49
CA SER A 203 -3.08 12.33 8.64
C SER A 203 -3.14 10.82 8.31
N LEU A 204 -4.26 10.18 8.67
CA LEU A 204 -4.41 8.73 8.54
C LEU A 204 -4.58 8.28 7.08
N THR A 205 -4.16 7.07 6.75
CA THR A 205 -4.55 6.42 5.49
C THR A 205 -6.07 6.41 5.32
N PRO A 206 -6.61 6.64 4.11
CA PRO A 206 -8.03 6.50 3.86
C PRO A 206 -8.46 5.03 3.93
N ARG A 207 -9.72 4.81 4.23
CA ARG A 207 -10.38 3.51 4.14
C ARG A 207 -11.00 3.35 2.76
N ASN A 208 -11.28 2.12 2.33
CA ASN A 208 -12.16 1.86 1.19
C ASN A 208 -13.61 2.09 1.63
N ALA A 209 -13.93 3.34 1.87
CA ALA A 209 -15.25 3.80 2.30
C ALA A 209 -15.63 5.03 1.47
N TRP A 210 -16.76 4.93 0.78
CA TRP A 210 -17.24 5.93 -0.14
C TRP A 210 -18.41 6.70 0.46
N GLU A 211 -18.54 7.98 0.10
CA GLU A 211 -19.63 8.80 0.59
C GLU A 211 -20.98 8.25 0.12
N LYS A 212 -21.98 8.31 0.98
CA LYS A 212 -23.32 7.76 0.66
C LYS A 212 -24.03 8.52 -0.46
N ASP A 213 -23.84 9.84 -0.47
CA ASP A 213 -24.51 10.76 -1.41
C ASP A 213 -23.67 11.02 -2.67
N ASP A 214 -22.38 10.66 -2.65
CA ASP A 214 -21.47 10.77 -3.78
C ASP A 214 -20.49 9.61 -3.79
N THR A 215 -20.87 8.51 -4.44
CA THR A 215 -20.04 7.29 -4.53
C THR A 215 -18.78 7.46 -5.38
N THR A 216 -18.48 8.65 -5.86
CA THR A 216 -17.21 9.00 -6.50
C THR A 216 -16.20 9.59 -5.49
N LYS A 217 -16.63 9.79 -4.23
CA LYS A 217 -15.81 10.40 -3.17
C LYS A 217 -15.53 9.43 -2.04
N ILE A 218 -14.28 9.38 -1.64
CA ILE A 218 -13.82 8.68 -0.44
C ILE A 218 -14.11 9.51 0.81
N VAL A 219 -14.59 8.85 1.86
CA VAL A 219 -14.79 9.48 3.17
C VAL A 219 -13.45 9.97 3.73
N ARG A 220 -13.38 11.25 4.05
CA ARG A 220 -12.17 11.88 4.62
C ARG A 220 -12.12 11.77 6.15
N VAL A 221 -10.93 11.71 6.70
CA VAL A 221 -10.69 11.70 8.16
C VAL A 221 -10.33 13.11 8.69
N ASN A 222 -10.93 14.12 8.11
CA ASN A 222 -10.66 15.54 8.40
C ASN A 222 -11.55 16.14 9.50
N THR A 223 -12.28 15.33 10.25
CA THR A 223 -13.17 15.73 11.34
C THR A 223 -12.80 15.13 12.70
N ASN A 224 -11.70 14.36 12.75
CA ASN A 224 -11.28 13.62 13.93
C ASN A 224 -9.74 13.55 14.01
N PHE A 225 -9.15 12.38 14.23
CA PHE A 225 -7.71 12.21 14.45
C PHE A 225 -6.82 12.83 13.37
N GLY A 226 -7.25 12.83 12.10
CA GLY A 226 -6.53 13.52 11.03
C GLY A 226 -6.54 15.04 11.20
N LEU A 227 -7.69 15.62 11.56
CA LEU A 227 -7.82 17.03 11.89
C LEU A 227 -6.99 17.39 13.13
N TRP A 228 -7.07 16.58 14.17
CA TRP A 228 -6.33 16.82 15.42
C TRP A 228 -4.82 16.73 15.22
N ALA A 229 -4.33 15.79 14.40
CA ALA A 229 -2.92 15.74 14.02
C ALA A 229 -2.48 17.04 13.32
N LYS A 230 -3.30 17.56 12.39
CA LYS A 230 -3.05 18.84 11.73
C LYS A 230 -2.99 20.00 12.73
N GLN A 231 -3.99 20.12 13.59
CA GLN A 231 -4.07 21.19 14.58
C GLN A 231 -2.86 21.19 15.53
N VAL A 232 -2.42 20.01 15.98
CA VAL A 232 -1.23 19.91 16.84
C VAL A 232 0.04 20.24 16.05
N ALA A 233 0.15 19.83 14.79
CA ALA A 233 1.30 20.18 13.96
C ALA A 233 1.40 21.71 13.77
N GLU A 234 0.28 22.38 13.50
CA GLU A 234 0.19 23.84 13.38
C GLU A 234 0.57 24.51 14.71
N GLU A 235 0.02 24.06 15.84
CA GLU A 235 0.33 24.57 17.17
C GLU A 235 1.82 24.43 17.53
N GLN A 236 2.40 23.30 17.18
CA GLN A 236 3.79 22.96 17.51
C GLN A 236 4.80 23.42 16.46
N HIS A 237 4.35 24.07 15.39
CA HIS A 237 5.18 24.52 14.26
C HIS A 237 6.06 23.40 13.69
N VAL A 238 5.43 22.26 13.38
CA VAL A 238 6.08 21.12 12.72
C VAL A 238 5.37 20.78 11.42
N PRO A 239 6.07 20.18 10.45
CA PRO A 239 5.47 19.79 9.19
C PRO A 239 4.28 18.84 9.36
N PHE A 240 3.26 19.05 8.53
CA PHE A 240 2.09 18.18 8.41
C PHE A 240 1.90 17.76 6.95
N VAL A 241 1.59 16.49 6.74
CA VAL A 241 1.22 15.95 5.42
C VAL A 241 -0.20 15.42 5.49
N ASP A 242 -1.10 15.98 4.67
CA ASP A 242 -2.46 15.45 4.53
C ASP A 242 -2.47 14.21 3.64
N PHE A 243 -1.92 13.15 4.21
CA PHE A 243 -1.76 11.84 3.59
C PHE A 243 -3.11 11.23 3.19
N ASN A 244 -4.15 11.47 4.02
CA ASN A 244 -5.51 11.01 3.76
C ASN A 244 -6.04 11.55 2.44
N ASP A 245 -5.99 12.87 2.26
CA ASP A 245 -6.51 13.51 1.06
C ASP A 245 -5.71 13.14 -0.20
N ILE A 246 -4.39 13.05 -0.09
CA ILE A 246 -3.53 12.65 -1.22
C ILE A 246 -3.88 11.24 -1.72
N SER A 247 -3.98 10.26 -0.80
CA SER A 247 -4.33 8.88 -1.15
C SER A 247 -5.78 8.76 -1.62
N ALA A 248 -6.70 9.45 -0.94
CA ALA A 248 -8.12 9.41 -1.28
C ALA A 248 -8.41 9.98 -2.68
N ARG A 249 -7.75 11.06 -3.10
CA ARG A 249 -7.88 11.58 -4.47
C ARG A 249 -7.42 10.57 -5.53
N LYS A 250 -6.42 9.75 -5.22
CA LYS A 250 -6.00 8.66 -6.11
C LYS A 250 -7.06 7.56 -6.16
N PHE A 251 -7.65 7.19 -5.03
CA PHE A 251 -8.76 6.24 -4.98
C PHE A 251 -9.94 6.74 -5.81
N GLU A 252 -10.32 7.99 -5.66
CA GLU A 252 -11.39 8.62 -6.43
C GLU A 252 -11.11 8.59 -7.94
N LYS A 253 -9.86 8.87 -8.34
CA LYS A 253 -9.43 8.80 -9.73
C LYS A 253 -9.49 7.38 -10.28
N TYR A 254 -9.10 6.39 -9.51
CA TYR A 254 -9.07 4.98 -9.93
C TYR A 254 -10.46 4.32 -9.87
N GLY A 255 -11.36 4.83 -9.03
CA GLY A 255 -12.71 4.31 -8.88
C GLY A 255 -12.81 3.00 -8.09
N HIS A 256 -14.04 2.60 -7.83
CA HIS A 256 -14.38 1.48 -6.96
C HIS A 256 -13.69 0.16 -7.34
N HIS A 257 -13.71 -0.21 -8.62
CA HIS A 257 -13.18 -1.50 -9.06
C HIS A 257 -11.70 -1.62 -8.72
N LYS A 258 -10.88 -0.66 -9.17
CA LYS A 258 -9.44 -0.69 -8.90
C LYS A 258 -9.13 -0.58 -7.39
N VAL A 259 -9.86 0.22 -6.66
CA VAL A 259 -9.65 0.42 -5.22
C VAL A 259 -9.99 -0.84 -4.41
N ASN A 260 -10.94 -1.68 -4.84
CA ASN A 260 -11.21 -2.95 -4.18
C ASN A 260 -9.98 -3.87 -4.15
N TYR A 261 -9.08 -3.80 -5.13
CA TYR A 261 -7.82 -4.55 -5.15
C TYR A 261 -6.75 -3.97 -4.23
N TYR A 262 -6.92 -2.74 -3.77
CA TYR A 262 -6.00 -2.09 -2.84
C TYR A 262 -6.21 -2.47 -1.39
N PHE A 263 -7.28 -3.19 -1.09
CA PHE A 263 -7.61 -3.69 0.24
C PHE A 263 -7.77 -5.21 0.21
N TYR A 264 -7.54 -5.83 1.35
CA TYR A 264 -7.70 -7.27 1.47
C TYR A 264 -8.38 -7.63 2.78
N LEU A 265 -9.46 -8.40 2.72
CA LEU A 265 -10.30 -8.90 3.82
C LEU A 265 -11.16 -7.84 4.52
N ASP A 266 -10.71 -6.59 4.58
CA ASP A 266 -11.46 -5.51 5.19
C ASP A 266 -11.23 -4.19 4.41
N HIS A 267 -11.90 -3.13 4.84
CA HIS A 267 -11.85 -1.81 4.20
C HIS A 267 -10.78 -0.86 4.79
N ILE A 268 -9.91 -1.35 5.67
CA ILE A 268 -8.89 -0.56 6.39
C ILE A 268 -7.48 -0.96 5.95
N HIS A 269 -7.22 -2.27 5.91
CA HIS A 269 -5.90 -2.81 5.69
C HIS A 269 -5.65 -3.06 4.21
N SER A 270 -4.58 -2.48 3.70
CA SER A 270 -4.25 -2.57 2.28
C SER A 270 -3.66 -3.93 1.89
N SER A 271 -3.95 -4.33 0.65
CA SER A 271 -3.16 -5.34 -0.06
C SER A 271 -1.75 -4.79 -0.39
N ALA A 272 -0.88 -5.61 -0.96
CA ALA A 272 0.42 -5.13 -1.43
C ALA A 272 0.29 -3.97 -2.46
N PHE A 273 -0.71 -4.02 -3.34
CA PHE A 273 -0.97 -2.96 -4.32
C PHE A 273 -1.37 -1.65 -3.64
N GLY A 274 -2.31 -1.71 -2.68
CA GLY A 274 -2.74 -0.55 -1.93
C GLY A 274 -1.62 0.03 -1.05
N ALA A 275 -0.81 -0.83 -0.44
CA ALA A 275 0.32 -0.41 0.38
C ALA A 275 1.39 0.32 -0.46
N LYS A 276 1.72 -0.17 -1.64
CA LYS A 276 2.64 0.51 -2.60
C LYS A 276 2.07 1.86 -3.06
N MET A 277 0.77 1.91 -3.36
CA MET A 277 0.11 3.16 -3.73
C MET A 277 0.13 4.17 -2.59
N ASN A 278 -0.11 3.74 -1.35
CA ASN A 278 -0.04 4.59 -0.17
C ASN A 278 1.40 5.06 0.10
N ALA A 279 2.42 4.20 -0.02
CA ALA A 279 3.82 4.60 0.08
C ALA A 279 4.16 5.70 -0.94
N ARG A 280 3.75 5.52 -2.19
CA ARG A 280 3.89 6.57 -3.20
C ARG A 280 3.18 7.87 -2.81
N SER A 281 2.00 7.78 -2.21
CA SER A 281 1.26 8.96 -1.76
C SER A 281 1.96 9.69 -0.62
N ALA A 282 2.60 8.96 0.29
CA ALA A 282 3.42 9.53 1.36
C ALA A 282 4.64 10.28 0.78
N ALA A 283 5.38 9.66 -0.13
CA ALA A 283 6.50 10.28 -0.82
C ALA A 283 6.09 11.54 -1.62
N GLU A 284 4.98 11.49 -2.34
CA GLU A 284 4.44 12.66 -3.07
C GLU A 284 3.99 13.77 -2.12
N GLY A 285 3.42 13.44 -0.97
CA GLY A 285 3.06 14.41 0.07
C GLY A 285 4.27 15.16 0.60
N LEU A 286 5.36 14.46 0.84
CA LEU A 286 6.62 15.06 1.23
C LEU A 286 7.21 15.92 0.10
N ALA A 287 7.26 15.38 -1.12
CA ALA A 287 7.86 16.08 -2.28
C ALA A 287 7.15 17.39 -2.64
N ASN A 288 5.82 17.41 -2.53
CA ASN A 288 4.99 18.55 -2.90
C ASN A 288 4.73 19.54 -1.76
N SER A 289 5.17 19.22 -0.54
CA SER A 289 5.06 20.13 0.60
C SER A 289 5.81 21.42 0.36
N LYS A 290 5.22 22.54 0.79
CA LYS A 290 5.86 23.87 0.74
C LYS A 290 6.55 24.23 2.06
N ASP A 291 6.53 23.35 3.05
CA ASP A 291 7.20 23.58 4.32
C ASP A 291 8.73 23.51 4.15
N PRO A 292 9.45 24.62 4.42
CA PRO A 292 10.90 24.66 4.23
C PRO A 292 11.66 23.73 5.17
N GLN A 293 11.05 23.30 6.28
CA GLN A 293 11.65 22.33 7.19
C GLN A 293 11.88 20.98 6.52
N LEU A 294 11.13 20.63 5.45
CA LEU A 294 11.25 19.38 4.73
C LEU A 294 12.31 19.37 3.63
N ALA A 295 13.03 20.47 3.40
CA ALA A 295 13.96 20.60 2.27
C ALA A 295 15.03 19.48 2.24
N PHE A 296 15.60 19.10 3.37
CA PHE A 296 16.55 18.00 3.44
C PHE A 296 15.88 16.67 3.03
N LEU A 297 14.73 16.36 3.61
CA LEU A 297 14.02 15.09 3.34
C LEU A 297 13.58 15.01 1.88
N GLN A 298 13.14 16.13 1.29
CA GLN A 298 12.83 16.24 -0.14
C GLN A 298 14.06 15.95 -1.01
N SER A 299 15.25 16.39 -0.61
CA SER A 299 16.50 16.10 -1.32
C SER A 299 16.90 14.62 -1.27
N CYS A 300 16.33 13.86 -0.32
CA CYS A 300 16.55 12.42 -0.19
C CYS A 300 15.59 11.58 -1.05
N LEU A 301 14.55 12.18 -1.62
CA LEU A 301 13.62 11.46 -2.48
C LEU A 301 14.24 11.16 -3.84
N LYS A 302 13.91 9.99 -4.37
CA LYS A 302 14.14 9.63 -5.77
C LYS A 302 13.09 10.32 -6.66
N PRO A 303 13.32 10.44 -7.98
CA PRO A 303 12.30 10.95 -8.89
C PRO A 303 10.99 10.16 -8.78
N LEU A 304 9.87 10.87 -8.62
CA LEU A 304 8.53 10.29 -8.45
C LEU A 304 7.76 10.23 -9.78
N THR A 305 8.43 9.93 -10.88
CA THR A 305 7.78 9.74 -12.18
C THR A 305 6.90 8.50 -12.16
N LEU A 306 5.71 8.58 -12.76
CA LEU A 306 4.88 7.40 -12.99
C LEU A 306 5.55 6.52 -14.04
N PRO A 307 5.62 5.20 -13.80
CA PRO A 307 6.09 4.30 -14.85
C PRO A 307 5.13 4.37 -16.04
N ALA A 308 5.69 4.49 -17.23
CA ALA A 308 4.92 4.56 -18.46
C ALA A 308 5.69 3.91 -19.61
N VAL A 309 4.95 3.40 -20.60
CA VAL A 309 5.52 2.86 -21.83
C VAL A 309 6.04 4.02 -22.69
N SER A 310 7.27 3.90 -23.17
CA SER A 310 7.78 4.81 -24.19
C SER A 310 7.13 4.50 -25.53
N VAL A 311 6.14 5.29 -25.93
CA VAL A 311 5.43 5.13 -27.20
C VAL A 311 5.31 6.48 -27.91
N ARG A 312 5.64 6.51 -29.21
CA ARG A 312 5.42 7.67 -30.04
C ARG A 312 3.92 7.79 -30.34
N ARG A 313 3.34 8.93 -29.96
CA ARG A 313 1.94 9.25 -30.28
C ARG A 313 1.86 10.24 -31.41
N GLU A 314 0.95 9.98 -32.32
CA GLU A 314 0.61 10.87 -33.44
C GLU A 314 -0.87 11.27 -33.32
N LYS A 315 -1.17 12.51 -33.65
CA LYS A 315 -2.54 13.05 -33.54
C LYS A 315 -3.53 12.25 -34.42
N GLY A 316 -4.60 11.81 -33.79
CA GLY A 316 -5.67 11.04 -34.46
C GLY A 316 -5.34 9.58 -34.74
N LYS A 317 -4.22 9.07 -34.24
CA LYS A 317 -3.74 7.73 -34.42
C LYS A 317 -3.74 6.99 -33.08
N PRO A 318 -4.65 6.02 -32.89
CA PRO A 318 -4.69 5.24 -31.65
C PRO A 318 -3.46 4.35 -31.51
N VAL A 319 -3.17 3.97 -30.28
CA VAL A 319 -2.13 2.98 -29.96
C VAL A 319 -2.77 1.63 -29.67
N VAL A 320 -2.19 0.56 -30.19
CA VAL A 320 -2.51 -0.83 -29.82
C VAL A 320 -1.40 -1.32 -28.90
N PHE A 321 -1.69 -1.39 -27.60
CA PHE A 321 -0.81 -2.01 -26.63
C PHE A 321 -1.00 -3.51 -26.65
N ILE A 322 0.09 -4.27 -26.79
CA ILE A 322 0.05 -5.73 -26.77
C ILE A 322 0.76 -6.20 -25.50
N THR A 323 0.05 -6.89 -24.62
CA THR A 323 0.57 -7.43 -23.36
C THR A 323 0.55 -8.96 -23.43
N GLY A 324 1.53 -9.61 -22.77
CA GLY A 324 1.60 -11.06 -22.79
C GLY A 324 2.98 -11.59 -22.41
N ASP A 325 3.18 -12.86 -22.70
CA ASP A 325 4.38 -13.62 -22.39
C ASP A 325 5.34 -13.77 -23.59
N SER A 326 6.20 -14.82 -23.56
CA SER A 326 7.18 -15.10 -24.62
C SER A 326 6.54 -15.45 -25.98
N THR A 327 5.32 -15.94 -26.00
CA THR A 327 4.62 -16.23 -27.26
C THR A 327 4.19 -14.96 -28.00
N VAL A 328 4.11 -13.85 -27.26
CA VAL A 328 3.82 -12.52 -27.80
C VAL A 328 5.11 -11.76 -28.09
N LYS A 329 6.09 -11.78 -27.20
CA LYS A 329 7.42 -11.19 -27.39
C LYS A 329 8.46 -12.03 -26.64
N ASN A 330 9.36 -12.68 -27.39
CA ASN A 330 10.36 -13.53 -26.76
C ASN A 330 11.53 -12.69 -26.24
N GLU A 331 12.42 -12.24 -27.07
CA GLU A 331 13.50 -11.32 -26.71
C GLU A 331 13.39 -10.05 -27.59
N ASP A 332 14.09 -9.00 -27.23
CA ASP A 332 13.96 -7.74 -27.97
C ASP A 332 14.45 -7.83 -29.41
N ASN A 333 15.37 -8.75 -29.70
CA ASN A 333 15.96 -8.97 -31.02
C ASN A 333 15.99 -10.46 -31.43
N ASP A 334 15.26 -11.31 -30.72
CA ASP A 334 15.06 -12.75 -31.01
C ASP A 334 16.34 -13.53 -31.29
N VAL A 335 17.39 -13.24 -30.56
CA VAL A 335 18.74 -13.81 -30.73
C VAL A 335 18.77 -15.35 -30.70
N ASN A 336 17.76 -15.99 -30.11
CA ASN A 336 17.63 -17.44 -30.04
C ASN A 336 16.81 -18.05 -31.20
N GLY A 337 16.44 -17.27 -32.18
CA GLY A 337 15.61 -17.71 -33.28
C GLY A 337 14.14 -17.99 -32.93
N MET A 338 13.70 -17.58 -31.75
CA MET A 338 12.32 -17.72 -31.25
C MET A 338 11.60 -16.39 -31.31
N TRP A 339 10.55 -16.30 -32.13
CA TRP A 339 9.78 -15.06 -32.31
C TRP A 339 8.43 -15.13 -31.62
N GLY A 340 8.04 -14.04 -30.98
CA GLY A 340 6.67 -13.84 -30.52
C GLY A 340 5.81 -13.19 -31.61
N TRP A 341 4.53 -13.57 -31.72
CA TRP A 341 3.64 -13.04 -32.75
C TRP A 341 3.48 -11.52 -32.70
N GLY A 342 3.52 -10.94 -31.48
CA GLY A 342 3.40 -9.50 -31.30
C GLY A 342 4.57 -8.71 -31.91
N SER A 343 5.72 -9.35 -32.11
CA SER A 343 6.85 -8.75 -32.82
C SER A 343 6.58 -8.61 -34.33
N GLN A 344 5.62 -9.40 -34.85
CA GLN A 344 5.18 -9.34 -36.24
C GLN A 344 3.94 -8.45 -36.45
N ALA A 345 3.35 -7.92 -35.39
CA ALA A 345 2.15 -7.09 -35.48
C ALA A 345 2.31 -5.87 -36.41
N PRO A 346 3.46 -5.18 -36.48
CA PRO A 346 3.65 -4.08 -37.44
C PRO A 346 3.48 -4.50 -38.91
N THR A 347 3.71 -5.78 -39.24
CA THR A 347 3.52 -6.29 -40.65
C THR A 347 2.06 -6.59 -40.96
N ILE A 348 1.19 -6.67 -39.94
CA ILE A 348 -0.22 -7.04 -40.07
C ILE A 348 -1.13 -5.81 -40.07
N PHE A 349 -0.78 -4.85 -39.24
CA PHE A 349 -1.54 -3.61 -39.04
C PHE A 349 -1.04 -2.50 -39.97
N ASP A 350 -1.96 -1.64 -40.40
CA ASP A 350 -1.64 -0.44 -41.17
C ASP A 350 -1.06 0.65 -40.23
N GLU A 351 0.27 0.79 -40.24
CA GLU A 351 0.99 1.72 -39.39
C GLU A 351 0.70 3.19 -39.68
N ASP A 352 0.10 3.52 -40.83
CA ASP A 352 -0.39 4.87 -41.12
C ASP A 352 -1.65 5.21 -40.30
N LYS A 353 -2.38 4.20 -39.83
CA LYS A 353 -3.63 4.36 -39.07
C LYS A 353 -3.52 4.11 -37.59
N ILE A 354 -2.57 3.28 -37.16
CA ILE A 354 -2.38 2.91 -35.75
C ILE A 354 -0.90 2.83 -35.41
N THR A 355 -0.60 2.96 -34.13
CA THR A 355 0.74 2.71 -33.59
C THR A 355 0.73 1.41 -32.80
N ILE A 356 1.72 0.54 -33.01
CA ILE A 356 1.85 -0.71 -32.24
C ILE A 356 2.87 -0.52 -31.10
N ALA A 357 2.46 -0.87 -29.89
CA ALA A 357 3.31 -0.90 -28.71
C ALA A 357 3.32 -2.32 -28.11
N ASN A 358 4.30 -3.14 -28.48
CA ASN A 358 4.45 -4.48 -27.91
C ASN A 358 5.12 -4.41 -26.53
N CYS A 359 4.32 -4.46 -25.48
CA CYS A 359 4.71 -4.38 -24.07
C CYS A 359 4.87 -5.76 -23.42
N ALA A 360 4.68 -6.85 -24.17
CA ALA A 360 4.81 -8.20 -23.65
C ALA A 360 6.24 -8.50 -23.15
N LYS A 361 6.35 -9.41 -22.19
CA LYS A 361 7.63 -9.82 -21.62
C LYS A 361 7.71 -11.34 -21.45
N ALA A 362 8.75 -11.93 -22.00
CA ALA A 362 9.00 -13.36 -21.92
C ALA A 362 9.01 -13.85 -20.46
N GLY A 363 8.42 -15.03 -20.23
CA GLY A 363 8.41 -15.70 -18.94
C GLY A 363 7.42 -15.15 -17.90
N ARG A 364 6.57 -14.17 -18.26
CA ARG A 364 5.57 -13.61 -17.33
C ARG A 364 4.24 -14.32 -17.45
N SER A 365 3.61 -14.51 -16.28
CA SER A 365 2.19 -14.84 -16.14
C SER A 365 1.38 -13.56 -15.97
N CYS A 366 0.05 -13.65 -15.93
CA CYS A 366 -0.82 -12.54 -15.54
C CYS A 366 -0.37 -11.93 -14.21
N ARG A 367 -0.15 -12.79 -13.22
CA ARG A 367 0.28 -12.40 -11.87
C ARG A 367 1.62 -11.66 -11.87
N THR A 368 2.65 -12.24 -12.46
CA THR A 368 4.00 -11.65 -12.41
C THR A 368 4.11 -10.38 -13.25
N TYR A 369 3.37 -10.28 -14.33
CA TYR A 369 3.30 -9.06 -15.13
C TYR A 369 2.70 -7.89 -14.34
N LEU A 370 1.68 -8.19 -13.50
CA LEU A 370 1.07 -7.22 -12.60
C LEU A 370 2.03 -6.84 -11.45
N ASN A 371 2.62 -7.83 -10.77
CA ASN A 371 3.47 -7.63 -9.60
C ASN A 371 4.76 -6.86 -9.90
N GLU A 372 5.28 -7.01 -11.13
CA GLU A 372 6.46 -6.28 -11.62
C GLU A 372 6.13 -4.84 -12.09
N ASN A 373 4.92 -4.35 -11.86
CA ASN A 373 4.41 -3.04 -12.29
C ASN A 373 4.37 -2.83 -13.81
N ARG A 374 4.49 -3.89 -14.63
CA ARG A 374 4.44 -3.80 -16.09
C ARG A 374 3.05 -3.39 -16.60
N TRP A 375 2.01 -3.88 -15.93
CA TRP A 375 0.65 -3.42 -16.20
C TRP A 375 0.47 -1.94 -15.86
N GLU A 376 1.06 -1.47 -14.77
CA GLU A 376 0.98 -0.06 -14.40
C GLU A 376 1.63 0.87 -15.44
N GLU A 377 2.73 0.42 -16.09
CA GLU A 377 3.34 1.14 -17.22
C GLU A 377 2.36 1.30 -18.39
N VAL A 378 1.68 0.21 -18.76
CA VAL A 378 0.68 0.20 -19.85
C VAL A 378 -0.53 1.06 -19.44
N TYR A 379 -1.09 0.82 -18.25
CA TYR A 379 -2.24 1.54 -17.71
C TYR A 379 -2.03 3.07 -17.71
N ASN A 380 -0.88 3.53 -17.24
CA ASN A 380 -0.55 4.96 -17.21
C ASN A 380 -0.34 5.57 -18.62
N SER A 381 -0.19 4.73 -19.64
CA SER A 381 0.06 5.14 -21.02
C SER A 381 -1.18 5.14 -21.90
N ILE A 382 -2.25 4.43 -21.49
CA ILE A 382 -3.51 4.32 -22.24
C ILE A 382 -4.22 5.67 -22.28
N GLN A 383 -4.77 6.00 -23.44
CA GLN A 383 -5.63 7.16 -23.65
C GLN A 383 -6.96 6.73 -24.29
N PRO A 384 -8.03 7.51 -24.17
CA PRO A 384 -9.29 7.23 -24.83
C PRO A 384 -9.11 6.99 -26.34
N GLY A 385 -9.63 5.87 -26.82
CA GLY A 385 -9.50 5.44 -28.22
C GLY A 385 -8.37 4.46 -28.50
N ASP A 386 -7.49 4.19 -27.54
CA ASP A 386 -6.48 3.13 -27.65
C ASP A 386 -7.09 1.72 -27.50
N PHE A 387 -6.31 0.72 -27.87
CA PHE A 387 -6.68 -0.69 -27.78
C PHE A 387 -5.63 -1.44 -26.95
N VAL A 388 -6.08 -2.46 -26.24
CA VAL A 388 -5.20 -3.38 -25.50
C VAL A 388 -5.49 -4.81 -25.91
N LEU A 389 -4.46 -5.52 -26.35
CA LEU A 389 -4.50 -6.96 -26.62
C LEU A 389 -3.79 -7.69 -25.49
N ILE A 390 -4.47 -8.65 -24.86
CA ILE A 390 -3.97 -9.37 -23.68
C ILE A 390 -3.87 -10.85 -23.99
N GLN A 391 -2.68 -11.45 -23.85
CA GLN A 391 -2.48 -12.89 -24.01
C GLN A 391 -1.51 -13.42 -22.96
N PHE A 392 -2.04 -14.20 -22.01
CA PHE A 392 -1.29 -14.96 -21.02
C PHE A 392 -1.80 -16.41 -20.94
N GLY A 393 -1.13 -17.27 -20.19
CA GLY A 393 -1.54 -18.65 -19.95
C GLY A 393 -0.38 -19.65 -19.88
N HIS A 394 0.69 -19.47 -20.67
CA HIS A 394 1.79 -20.43 -20.74
C HIS A 394 2.63 -20.53 -19.48
N ASN A 395 2.74 -19.44 -18.72
CA ASN A 395 3.52 -19.39 -17.49
C ASN A 395 2.64 -19.48 -16.24
N ASP A 396 1.35 -19.37 -16.40
CA ASP A 396 0.35 -19.24 -15.34
C ASP A 396 0.07 -20.59 -14.65
N VAL A 397 0.40 -21.69 -15.30
CA VAL A 397 0.30 -23.07 -14.75
C VAL A 397 1.56 -23.53 -14.00
N GLY A 398 2.52 -22.65 -13.76
CA GLY A 398 3.75 -22.96 -13.06
C GLY A 398 3.56 -23.07 -11.53
N ASP A 399 4.67 -23.26 -10.81
CA ASP A 399 4.67 -23.22 -9.34
C ASP A 399 4.30 -21.82 -8.83
N ILE A 400 3.46 -21.78 -7.79
CA ILE A 400 2.98 -20.54 -7.19
C ILE A 400 4.01 -19.96 -6.23
N ASP A 401 4.59 -20.78 -5.37
CA ASP A 401 5.34 -20.38 -4.18
C ASP A 401 6.79 -20.87 -4.16
N LYS A 402 7.24 -21.52 -5.22
CA LYS A 402 8.61 -22.06 -5.37
C LYS A 402 9.11 -21.96 -6.79
N ASN A 403 10.38 -22.30 -7.01
CA ASN A 403 11.05 -22.23 -8.31
C ASN A 403 10.98 -20.84 -8.94
N LYS A 404 10.20 -20.67 -10.00
CA LYS A 404 10.01 -19.39 -10.70
C LYS A 404 8.88 -18.54 -10.11
N GLU A 405 8.09 -19.08 -9.18
CA GLU A 405 7.00 -18.38 -8.45
C GLU A 405 6.07 -17.56 -9.34
N ARG A 406 5.67 -18.13 -10.48
CA ARG A 406 4.88 -17.41 -11.48
C ARG A 406 3.49 -17.99 -11.73
N GLY A 407 3.22 -19.16 -11.16
CA GLY A 407 1.92 -19.81 -11.27
C GLY A 407 0.81 -19.06 -10.56
N GLU A 408 -0.43 -19.39 -10.92
CA GLU A 408 -1.66 -18.84 -10.37
C GLU A 408 -2.60 -19.96 -9.93
N ILE A 409 -3.66 -19.62 -9.19
CA ILE A 409 -4.70 -20.58 -8.88
C ILE A 409 -5.49 -20.87 -10.15
N VAL A 410 -5.64 -22.15 -10.48
CA VAL A 410 -6.35 -22.59 -11.67
C VAL A 410 -7.84 -22.26 -11.57
N GLY A 411 -8.42 -21.74 -12.65
CA GLY A 411 -9.87 -21.49 -12.74
C GLY A 411 -10.23 -20.04 -12.98
N THR A 412 -11.55 -19.79 -12.98
CA THR A 412 -12.13 -18.49 -13.34
C THR A 412 -12.91 -17.85 -12.19
N ALA A 413 -12.99 -18.49 -11.02
CA ALA A 413 -13.68 -17.97 -9.86
C ALA A 413 -12.95 -16.79 -9.22
N ASP A 414 -13.65 -16.02 -8.38
CA ASP A 414 -13.07 -14.93 -7.57
C ASP A 414 -12.54 -15.50 -6.25
N SER A 415 -11.56 -16.38 -6.32
CA SER A 415 -10.93 -16.94 -5.13
C SER A 415 -9.47 -16.57 -5.05
N SER A 416 -8.96 -16.51 -3.82
CA SER A 416 -7.57 -16.21 -3.52
C SER A 416 -7.08 -17.05 -2.35
N HIS A 417 -5.78 -17.19 -2.28
CA HIS A 417 -5.10 -17.80 -1.15
C HIS A 417 -3.76 -17.11 -0.90
N VAL A 418 -3.34 -17.10 0.37
CA VAL A 418 -2.07 -16.49 0.77
C VAL A 418 -0.97 -17.56 0.71
N TYR A 419 0.06 -17.33 -0.09
CA TYR A 419 1.21 -18.21 -0.26
C TYR A 419 2.48 -17.57 0.30
N LYS A 420 3.32 -18.38 0.95
CA LYS A 420 4.65 -17.95 1.37
C LYS A 420 5.64 -18.22 0.25
N LEU A 421 6.27 -17.18 -0.27
CA LEU A 421 7.23 -17.28 -1.36
C LEU A 421 8.57 -17.83 -0.84
N ALA A 422 9.13 -18.83 -1.53
CA ALA A 422 10.41 -19.44 -1.17
C ALA A 422 11.58 -18.48 -1.42
N SER A 423 11.47 -17.59 -2.43
CA SER A 423 12.54 -16.68 -2.85
C SER A 423 12.92 -15.65 -1.78
N ASN A 424 11.97 -15.19 -0.96
CA ASN A 424 12.20 -14.08 -0.02
C ASN A 424 11.51 -14.27 1.34
N GLY A 425 10.70 -15.32 1.51
CA GLY A 425 9.97 -15.59 2.75
C GLY A 425 8.78 -14.68 3.03
N ASN A 426 8.46 -13.76 2.11
CA ASN A 426 7.28 -12.92 2.18
C ASN A 426 6.03 -13.70 1.75
N TYR A 427 4.89 -13.17 2.09
CA TYR A 427 3.62 -13.75 1.69
C TYR A 427 2.97 -12.90 0.60
N GLU A 428 2.29 -13.59 -0.31
CA GLU A 428 1.56 -12.97 -1.41
C GLU A 428 0.15 -13.54 -1.50
N VAL A 429 -0.83 -12.67 -1.72
CA VAL A 429 -2.19 -13.10 -2.09
C VAL A 429 -2.17 -13.46 -3.56
N VAL A 430 -2.41 -14.72 -3.86
CA VAL A 430 -2.51 -15.23 -5.24
C VAL A 430 -3.97 -15.51 -5.55
N TYR A 431 -4.41 -15.04 -6.69
CA TYR A 431 -5.76 -15.16 -7.19
C TYR A 431 -5.85 -16.20 -8.32
N THR A 432 -7.05 -16.48 -8.79
CA THR A 432 -7.25 -17.32 -9.97
C THR A 432 -6.85 -16.60 -11.25
N PHE A 433 -6.52 -17.36 -12.28
CA PHE A 433 -6.25 -16.84 -13.62
C PHE A 433 -7.38 -15.92 -14.15
N GLY A 434 -8.64 -16.35 -13.97
CA GLY A 434 -9.78 -15.54 -14.40
C GLY A 434 -9.93 -14.23 -13.62
N TRP A 435 -9.56 -14.22 -12.35
CA TRP A 435 -9.52 -12.97 -11.56
C TRP A 435 -8.50 -11.98 -12.13
N TYR A 436 -7.28 -12.44 -12.47
CA TYR A 436 -6.25 -11.57 -13.06
C TYR A 436 -6.70 -11.01 -14.41
N LEU A 437 -7.32 -11.82 -15.27
CA LEU A 437 -7.84 -11.32 -16.53
C LEU A 437 -8.94 -10.28 -16.36
N ARG A 438 -9.89 -10.51 -15.42
CA ARG A 438 -10.92 -9.51 -15.11
C ARG A 438 -10.31 -8.21 -14.64
N LYS A 439 -9.32 -8.28 -13.75
CA LYS A 439 -8.64 -7.09 -13.26
C LYS A 439 -8.05 -6.24 -14.41
N TYR A 440 -7.38 -6.86 -15.37
CA TYR A 440 -6.86 -6.14 -16.55
C TYR A 440 -7.95 -5.47 -17.39
N ILE A 441 -9.12 -6.11 -17.48
CA ILE A 441 -10.26 -5.60 -18.27
C ILE A 441 -10.96 -4.47 -17.53
N GLU A 442 -11.06 -4.55 -16.21
CA GLU A 442 -11.75 -3.58 -15.36
C GLU A 442 -10.92 -2.31 -15.13
N ASP A 443 -9.58 -2.41 -15.15
CA ASP A 443 -8.69 -1.25 -15.09
C ASP A 443 -8.79 -0.44 -16.40
#